data_1a908d980e398e4badd748bf93bd25f7
#
_entry.id   1a908d980e398e4badd748bf93bd25f7
#
_cell.length_a   1.000
_cell.length_b   1.000
_cell.length_c   1.000
_cell.angle_alpha   90.00
_cell.angle_beta   90.00
_cell.angle_gamma   90.00
#
_symmetry.space_group_name_H-M   'P 1'
#
loop_
_entity.id
_entity.type
_entity.pdbx_description
1 polymer ?
#
loop_
_entity_poly.entity_id
_entity_poly.type
_entity_poly.pdbx_seq_one_letter_code
_entity_poly.pdbx_strand_id
1 'polypeptide(L)'
;SEYDCGGVITNEETKEKLPVNGCFPVASIMDPEYTFTVPANQTAAGVADIVSHTFEQYFVREASMLSGGFCESMLKTVMHFGPIALKDPTNFEARGEVLAASSFGCCGLLGLGRTPSPWPCHGIEHEVSAWYDITHGVGLAIITPHWMQWCLDTDPALVAPKFAQYGVNVFGLNPADGVEVNAKKAIEKTAAFFRS
;
A
#
# COMPACT_ATOMS: atom_id res chain seq x y z
N SER A 1 -2.15 10.21 -9.15
CA SER A 1 -1.20 10.89 -8.26
C SER A 1 -0.51 12.05 -8.97
N GLU A 2 0.19 12.87 -8.22
CA GLU A 2 0.86 14.08 -8.72
C GLU A 2 2.09 13.75 -9.59
N TYR A 3 2.59 12.52 -9.55
CA TYR A 3 3.80 12.07 -10.25
C TYR A 3 3.55 10.95 -11.25
N ASP A 4 2.32 10.58 -11.55
CA ASP A 4 2.03 9.55 -12.54
C ASP A 4 1.14 10.05 -13.68
N CYS A 5 0.94 9.21 -14.69
CA CYS A 5 0.13 9.50 -15.87
C CYS A 5 -1.08 8.57 -15.97
N GLY A 6 -1.33 7.77 -14.96
CA GLY A 6 -2.35 6.74 -14.99
C GLY A 6 -3.59 7.04 -14.16
N GLY A 7 -4.60 6.24 -14.36
CA GLY A 7 -5.83 6.21 -13.57
C GLY A 7 -6.60 4.95 -13.86
N VAL A 8 -7.68 4.76 -13.11
CA VAL A 8 -8.59 3.63 -13.33
C VAL A 8 -10.00 4.18 -13.50
N ILE A 9 -10.71 3.72 -14.51
CA ILE A 9 -12.10 4.09 -14.77
C ILE A 9 -12.99 2.84 -14.69
N THR A 10 -14.20 3.03 -14.19
CA THR A 10 -15.20 1.98 -14.11
C THR A 10 -16.33 2.27 -15.10
N ASN A 11 -16.67 1.29 -15.92
CA ASN A 11 -17.89 1.32 -16.72
C ASN A 11 -19.05 0.83 -15.86
N GLU A 12 -19.99 1.68 -15.54
CA GLU A 12 -21.13 1.34 -14.67
C GLU A 12 -22.08 0.30 -15.28
N GLU A 13 -22.16 0.22 -16.61
CA GLU A 13 -23.03 -0.72 -17.29
C GLU A 13 -22.43 -2.12 -17.36
N THR A 14 -21.15 -2.22 -17.75
CA THR A 14 -20.46 -3.52 -17.93
C THR A 14 -19.77 -4.02 -16.66
N LYS A 15 -19.62 -3.16 -15.65
CA LYS A 15 -18.83 -3.40 -14.43
C LYS A 15 -17.34 -3.65 -14.69
N GLU A 16 -16.86 -3.29 -15.87
CA GLU A 16 -15.43 -3.34 -16.18
C GLU A 16 -14.70 -2.19 -15.50
N LYS A 17 -13.62 -2.51 -14.80
CA LYS A 17 -12.74 -1.55 -14.14
C LYS A 17 -11.36 -1.64 -14.79
N LEU A 18 -11.02 -0.65 -15.61
CA LEU A 18 -9.88 -0.71 -16.51
C LEU A 18 -8.87 0.41 -16.23
N PRO A 19 -7.56 0.09 -16.24
CA PRO A 19 -6.52 1.10 -16.17
C PRO A 19 -6.47 1.92 -17.46
N VAL A 20 -6.28 3.22 -17.33
CA VAL A 20 -6.09 4.15 -18.43
C VAL A 20 -4.79 4.92 -18.24
N ASN A 21 -4.12 5.23 -19.35
CA ASN A 21 -2.93 6.05 -19.36
C ASN A 21 -3.23 7.42 -19.98
N GLY A 22 -2.71 8.46 -19.36
CA GLY A 22 -2.81 9.84 -19.81
C GLY A 22 -1.43 10.47 -20.03
N CYS A 23 -1.29 11.71 -19.63
CA CYS A 23 -0.04 12.46 -19.72
C CYS A 23 0.52 12.74 -18.32
N PHE A 24 1.84 12.72 -18.20
CA PHE A 24 2.49 13.22 -16.99
C PHE A 24 2.22 14.73 -16.83
N PRO A 25 1.99 15.22 -15.61
CA PRO A 25 1.92 16.65 -15.35
C PRO A 25 3.28 17.32 -15.62
N VAL A 26 3.24 18.53 -16.15
CA VAL A 26 4.48 19.33 -16.36
C VAL A 26 5.03 19.82 -15.01
N ALA A 27 4.17 20.11 -14.07
CA ALA A 27 4.49 20.48 -12.70
C ALA A 27 3.36 20.08 -11.78
N SER A 28 3.68 19.72 -10.54
CA SER A 28 2.69 19.39 -9.51
C SER A 28 3.00 20.16 -8.23
N ILE A 29 1.97 20.73 -7.62
CA ILE A 29 2.06 21.39 -6.32
C ILE A 29 1.33 20.51 -5.31
N MET A 30 2.07 20.00 -4.34
CA MET A 30 1.53 19.17 -3.26
C MET A 30 1.35 20.04 -2.02
N ASP A 31 0.15 20.57 -1.84
CA ASP A 31 -0.21 21.36 -0.67
C ASP A 31 -1.11 20.52 0.26
N PRO A 32 -0.62 20.16 1.47
CA PRO A 32 -1.38 19.34 2.42
C PRO A 32 -2.71 19.95 2.85
N GLU A 33 -2.86 21.27 2.82
CA GLU A 33 -4.09 21.95 3.24
C GLU A 33 -5.32 21.54 2.41
N TYR A 34 -5.12 21.22 1.12
CA TYR A 34 -6.20 20.69 0.27
C TYR A 34 -6.72 19.32 0.73
N THR A 35 -5.99 18.62 1.58
CA THR A 35 -6.40 17.33 2.12
C THR A 35 -7.14 17.43 3.47
N PHE A 36 -7.18 18.60 4.11
CA PHE A 36 -7.78 18.78 5.45
C PHE A 36 -9.26 18.46 5.52
N THR A 37 -9.96 18.63 4.40
CA THR A 37 -11.41 18.37 4.29
C THR A 37 -11.75 16.95 3.84
N VAL A 38 -10.74 16.11 3.60
CA VAL A 38 -10.98 14.70 3.23
C VAL A 38 -11.60 13.97 4.42
N PRO A 39 -12.77 13.33 4.27
CA PRO A 39 -13.42 12.60 5.35
C PRO A 39 -12.54 11.49 5.95
N ALA A 40 -12.73 11.20 7.24
CA ALA A 40 -11.91 10.23 7.96
C ALA A 40 -11.91 8.83 7.31
N ASN A 41 -13.08 8.36 6.85
CA ASN A 41 -13.19 7.09 6.14
C ASN A 41 -12.40 7.07 4.82
N GLN A 42 -12.38 8.17 4.08
CA GLN A 42 -11.59 8.29 2.85
C GLN A 42 -10.09 8.42 3.16
N THR A 43 -9.73 9.11 4.23
CA THR A 43 -8.34 9.15 4.70
C THR A 43 -7.86 7.74 5.08
N ALA A 44 -8.66 6.97 5.83
CA ALA A 44 -8.33 5.60 6.20
C ALA A 44 -8.18 4.69 4.97
N ALA A 45 -9.13 4.80 4.02
CA ALA A 45 -9.06 4.05 2.76
C ALA A 45 -7.82 4.41 1.94
N GLY A 46 -7.48 5.69 1.83
CA GLY A 46 -6.27 6.15 1.13
C GLY A 46 -4.98 5.67 1.79
N VAL A 47 -4.91 5.69 3.12
CA VAL A 47 -3.77 5.14 3.87
C VAL A 47 -3.61 3.64 3.59
N ALA A 48 -4.69 2.88 3.59
CA ALA A 48 -4.66 1.45 3.28
C ALA A 48 -4.23 1.18 1.84
N ASP A 49 -4.67 2.01 0.91
CA ASP A 49 -4.31 1.92 -0.51
C ASP A 49 -2.82 2.19 -0.74
N ILE A 50 -2.24 3.24 -0.12
CA ILE A 50 -0.80 3.51 -0.18
C ILE A 50 0.02 2.32 0.34
N VAL A 51 -0.41 1.72 1.45
CA VAL A 51 0.24 0.52 2.01
C VAL A 51 0.16 -0.64 1.03
N SER A 52 -1.00 -0.88 0.42
CA SER A 52 -1.19 -1.94 -0.58
C SER A 52 -0.35 -1.72 -1.83
N HIS A 53 -0.33 -0.51 -2.39
CA HIS A 53 0.54 -0.12 -3.50
C HIS A 53 2.01 -0.42 -3.20
N THR A 54 2.45 -0.09 -1.98
CA THR A 54 3.83 -0.34 -1.56
C THR A 54 4.11 -1.83 -1.42
N PHE A 55 3.20 -2.60 -0.84
CA PHE A 55 3.35 -4.05 -0.66
C PHE A 55 3.47 -4.78 -1.99
N GLU A 56 2.63 -4.46 -2.96
CA GLU A 56 2.63 -5.15 -4.25
C GLU A 56 3.89 -4.87 -5.06
N GLN A 57 4.58 -3.78 -4.79
CA GLN A 57 5.90 -3.49 -5.35
C GLN A 57 7.05 -3.99 -4.46
N TYR A 58 6.81 -4.24 -3.16
CA TYR A 58 7.80 -4.72 -2.22
C TYR A 58 7.92 -6.25 -2.18
N PHE A 59 6.81 -6.97 -2.27
CA PHE A 59 6.75 -8.44 -2.21
C PHE A 59 6.89 -9.08 -3.60
N VAL A 60 7.96 -8.75 -4.30
CA VAL A 60 8.31 -9.34 -5.59
C VAL A 60 9.52 -10.27 -5.46
N ARG A 61 9.70 -11.17 -6.43
CA ARG A 61 10.77 -12.19 -6.38
C ARG A 61 12.17 -11.59 -6.39
N GLU A 62 12.43 -10.70 -7.32
CA GLU A 62 13.71 -10.02 -7.46
C GLU A 62 13.56 -8.57 -7.04
N ALA A 63 14.30 -8.16 -6.04
CA ALA A 63 14.19 -6.85 -5.44
C ALA A 63 15.56 -6.17 -5.32
N SER A 64 15.65 -4.93 -5.80
CA SER A 64 16.79 -4.08 -5.50
C SER A 64 16.80 -3.72 -4.01
N MET A 65 17.97 -3.76 -3.39
CA MET A 65 18.16 -3.31 -2.00
C MET A 65 17.70 -1.85 -1.81
N LEU A 66 18.04 -0.98 -2.77
CA LEU A 66 17.69 0.44 -2.71
C LEU A 66 16.17 0.66 -2.76
N SER A 67 15.49 0.09 -3.76
CA SER A 67 14.03 0.23 -3.85
C SER A 67 13.30 -0.53 -2.73
N GLY A 68 13.90 -1.58 -2.17
CA GLY A 68 13.44 -2.22 -0.94
C GLY A 68 13.44 -1.26 0.25
N GLY A 69 14.53 -0.52 0.43
CA GLY A 69 14.64 0.50 1.46
C GLY A 69 13.62 1.65 1.28
N PHE A 70 13.36 2.06 0.05
CA PHE A 70 12.29 3.03 -0.23
C PHE A 70 10.91 2.51 0.20
N CYS A 71 10.56 1.26 -0.15
CA CYS A 71 9.31 0.65 0.29
C CYS A 71 9.19 0.58 1.82
N GLU A 72 10.27 0.15 2.50
CA GLU A 72 10.28 0.07 3.96
C GLU A 72 10.16 1.45 4.64
N SER A 73 10.78 2.48 4.06
CA SER A 73 10.63 3.86 4.52
C SER A 73 9.19 4.35 4.32
N MET A 74 8.61 4.12 3.15
CA MET A 74 7.22 4.47 2.86
C MET A 74 6.24 3.82 3.83
N LEU A 75 6.38 2.50 4.07
CA LEU A 75 5.53 1.77 5.00
C LEU A 75 5.62 2.33 6.42
N LYS A 76 6.83 2.62 6.91
CA LYS A 76 7.01 3.27 8.22
C LYS A 76 6.33 4.62 8.30
N THR A 77 6.52 5.46 7.28
CA THR A 77 5.93 6.79 7.20
C THR A 77 4.41 6.72 7.25
N VAL A 78 3.80 5.93 6.36
CA VAL A 78 2.34 5.85 6.27
C VAL A 78 1.71 5.21 7.50
N MET A 79 2.34 4.17 8.06
CA MET A 79 1.86 3.52 9.28
C MET A 79 2.02 4.39 10.54
N HIS A 80 2.94 5.34 10.53
CA HIS A 80 3.10 6.31 11.61
C HIS A 80 2.14 7.50 11.44
N PHE A 81 2.14 8.16 10.31
CA PHE A 81 1.40 9.39 10.09
C PHE A 81 -0.07 9.20 9.70
N GLY A 82 -0.45 8.06 9.13
CA GLY A 82 -1.84 7.75 8.79
C GLY A 82 -2.79 7.85 10.00
N PRO A 83 -2.53 7.17 11.11
CA PRO A 83 -3.32 7.31 12.34
C PRO A 83 -3.33 8.72 12.92
N ILE A 84 -2.24 9.48 12.77
CA ILE A 84 -2.18 10.89 13.22
C ILE A 84 -3.10 11.75 12.35
N ALA A 85 -3.03 11.61 11.02
CA ALA A 85 -3.90 12.33 10.10
C ALA A 85 -5.39 11.98 10.26
N LEU A 86 -5.71 10.75 10.71
CA LEU A 86 -7.07 10.34 11.05
C LEU A 86 -7.57 11.03 12.34
N LYS A 87 -6.72 11.10 13.36
CA LYS A 87 -7.06 11.67 14.66
C LYS A 87 -7.11 13.20 14.62
N ASP A 88 -6.22 13.83 13.87
CA ASP A 88 -6.13 15.27 13.66
C ASP A 88 -6.08 15.57 12.15
N PRO A 89 -7.26 15.76 11.51
CA PRO A 89 -7.34 15.98 10.06
C PRO A 89 -6.63 17.22 9.55
N THR A 90 -6.31 18.17 10.42
CA THR A 90 -5.64 19.44 10.08
C THR A 90 -4.16 19.43 10.45
N ASN A 91 -3.62 18.30 10.89
CA ASN A 91 -2.19 18.15 11.16
C ASN A 91 -1.39 18.25 9.86
N PHE A 92 -0.74 19.39 9.65
CA PHE A 92 -0.05 19.71 8.40
C PHE A 92 1.05 18.71 8.06
N GLU A 93 1.87 18.33 9.07
CA GLU A 93 2.96 17.36 8.90
C GLU A 93 2.41 15.99 8.48
N ALA A 94 1.43 15.46 9.23
CA ALA A 94 0.87 14.14 8.93
C ALA A 94 0.19 14.09 7.57
N ARG A 95 -0.56 15.13 7.20
CA ARG A 95 -1.18 15.25 5.88
C ARG A 95 -0.13 15.35 4.77
N GLY A 96 0.95 16.11 4.99
CA GLY A 96 2.05 16.26 4.05
C GLY A 96 2.78 14.93 3.80
N GLU A 97 3.08 14.19 4.86
CA GLU A 97 3.74 12.89 4.77
C GLU A 97 2.88 11.83 4.05
N VAL A 98 1.57 11.80 4.35
CA VAL A 98 0.63 10.91 3.66
C VAL A 98 0.49 11.30 2.18
N LEU A 99 0.40 12.60 1.87
CA LEU A 99 0.31 13.10 0.50
C LEU A 99 1.56 12.76 -0.31
N ALA A 100 2.75 12.98 0.26
CA ALA A 100 4.02 12.63 -0.37
C ALA A 100 4.11 11.12 -0.62
N ALA A 101 3.76 10.31 0.38
CA ALA A 101 3.76 8.85 0.25
C ALA A 101 2.76 8.38 -0.83
N SER A 102 1.58 8.98 -0.93
CA SER A 102 0.60 8.70 -1.98
C SER A 102 1.19 8.92 -3.37
N SER A 103 1.87 10.05 -3.57
CA SER A 103 2.46 10.40 -4.86
C SER A 103 3.61 9.47 -5.26
N PHE A 104 4.47 9.09 -4.31
CA PHE A 104 5.58 8.16 -4.57
C PHE A 104 5.13 6.70 -4.70
N GLY A 105 4.03 6.32 -4.09
CA GLY A 105 3.51 4.96 -4.12
C GLY A 105 3.17 4.44 -5.52
N CYS A 106 2.82 5.33 -6.45
CA CYS A 106 2.32 4.97 -7.78
C CYS A 106 3.12 5.57 -8.96
N CYS A 107 4.21 6.32 -8.70
CA CYS A 107 4.98 6.99 -9.75
C CYS A 107 6.03 6.10 -10.44
N GLY A 108 6.11 4.81 -10.11
CA GLY A 108 7.09 3.87 -10.65
C GLY A 108 8.43 3.82 -9.89
N LEU A 109 8.68 4.74 -8.94
CA LEU A 109 9.93 4.77 -8.16
C LEU A 109 10.17 3.46 -7.41
N LEU A 110 9.16 2.92 -6.77
CA LEU A 110 9.25 1.70 -5.97
C LEU A 110 9.50 0.44 -6.82
N GLY A 111 9.17 0.49 -8.10
CA GLY A 111 9.38 -0.60 -9.07
C GLY A 111 10.77 -0.66 -9.69
N LEU A 112 11.63 0.32 -9.45
CA LEU A 112 12.95 0.39 -10.09
C LEU A 112 13.86 -0.77 -9.65
N GLY A 113 14.48 -1.45 -10.62
CA GLY A 113 15.40 -2.55 -10.38
C GLY A 113 14.76 -3.79 -9.75
N ARG A 114 13.47 -4.02 -10.03
CA ARG A 114 12.67 -5.14 -9.49
C ARG A 114 11.98 -5.91 -10.60
N THR A 115 11.59 -7.15 -10.30
CA THR A 115 10.58 -7.86 -11.11
C THR A 115 9.29 -7.04 -11.09
N PRO A 116 8.64 -6.82 -12.25
CA PRO A 116 7.33 -6.15 -12.28
C PRO A 116 6.32 -6.86 -11.39
N SER A 117 5.54 -6.09 -10.65
CA SER A 117 4.47 -6.63 -9.82
C SER A 117 3.30 -7.09 -10.68
N PRO A 118 2.71 -8.27 -10.39
CA PRO A 118 1.46 -8.70 -11.01
C PRO A 118 0.22 -8.03 -10.39
N TRP A 119 0.37 -7.21 -9.34
CA TRP A 119 -0.71 -6.52 -8.65
C TRP A 119 -1.87 -7.42 -8.20
N PRO A 120 -1.60 -8.52 -7.45
CA PRO A 120 -2.61 -9.53 -7.14
C PRO A 120 -3.76 -9.01 -6.27
N CYS A 121 -3.46 -8.19 -5.24
CA CYS A 121 -4.50 -7.66 -4.36
C CYS A 121 -5.38 -6.65 -5.10
N HIS A 122 -4.77 -5.76 -5.90
CA HIS A 122 -5.52 -4.83 -6.74
C HIS A 122 -6.36 -5.55 -7.79
N GLY A 123 -5.82 -6.59 -8.44
CA GLY A 123 -6.56 -7.36 -9.43
C GLY A 123 -7.82 -8.00 -8.84
N ILE A 124 -7.73 -8.59 -7.64
CA ILE A 124 -8.89 -9.15 -6.94
C ILE A 124 -9.86 -8.04 -6.49
N GLU A 125 -9.33 -6.97 -5.93
CA GLU A 125 -10.14 -5.88 -5.39
C GLU A 125 -10.92 -5.14 -6.49
N HIS A 126 -10.34 -4.93 -7.66
CA HIS A 126 -11.04 -4.28 -8.78
C HIS A 126 -12.31 -5.03 -9.17
N GLU A 127 -12.28 -6.36 -9.20
CA GLU A 127 -13.46 -7.17 -9.47
C GLU A 127 -14.48 -7.05 -8.32
N VAL A 128 -14.00 -7.12 -7.06
CA VAL A 128 -14.88 -7.00 -5.89
C VAL A 128 -15.53 -5.63 -5.82
N SER A 129 -14.78 -4.55 -5.99
CA SER A 129 -15.34 -3.20 -5.91
C SER A 129 -16.24 -2.85 -7.10
N ALA A 130 -15.97 -3.38 -8.29
CA ALA A 130 -16.82 -3.18 -9.45
C ALA A 130 -18.22 -3.79 -9.28
N TRP A 131 -18.33 -4.95 -8.61
CA TRP A 131 -19.61 -5.64 -8.39
C TRP A 131 -20.34 -5.20 -7.13
N TYR A 132 -19.62 -4.89 -6.05
CA TYR A 132 -20.20 -4.66 -4.72
C TYR A 132 -20.13 -3.20 -4.25
N ASP A 133 -19.55 -2.31 -5.08
CA ASP A 133 -19.40 -0.87 -4.77
C ASP A 133 -18.69 -0.62 -3.42
N ILE A 134 -17.70 -1.44 -3.10
CA ILE A 134 -16.88 -1.28 -1.90
C ILE A 134 -15.83 -0.20 -2.16
N THR A 135 -15.59 0.67 -1.19
CA THR A 135 -14.49 1.65 -1.27
C THR A 135 -13.16 0.92 -1.48
N HIS A 136 -12.42 1.28 -2.53
CA HIS A 136 -11.23 0.59 -3.01
C HIS A 136 -10.21 0.27 -1.92
N GLY A 137 -9.75 1.26 -1.15
CA GLY A 137 -8.80 1.03 -0.07
C GLY A 137 -9.34 0.15 1.07
N VAL A 138 -10.66 0.14 1.30
CA VAL A 138 -11.29 -0.78 2.26
C VAL A 138 -11.22 -2.22 1.76
N GLY A 139 -11.51 -2.44 0.48
CA GLY A 139 -11.35 -3.74 -0.17
C GLY A 139 -9.92 -4.27 -0.05
N LEU A 140 -8.94 -3.41 -0.35
CA LEU A 140 -7.52 -3.76 -0.22
C LEU A 140 -7.12 -4.07 1.23
N ALA A 141 -7.61 -3.31 2.22
CA ALA A 141 -7.34 -3.57 3.63
C ALA A 141 -7.85 -4.95 4.10
N ILE A 142 -8.96 -5.41 3.53
CA ILE A 142 -9.52 -6.74 3.80
C ILE A 142 -8.71 -7.81 3.08
N ILE A 143 -8.46 -7.65 1.79
CA ILE A 143 -7.85 -8.68 0.93
C ILE A 143 -6.38 -8.92 1.30
N THR A 144 -5.61 -7.86 1.52
CA THR A 144 -4.14 -7.93 1.64
C THR A 144 -3.65 -8.88 2.74
N PRO A 145 -4.14 -8.83 4.00
CA PRO A 145 -3.69 -9.76 5.04
C PRO A 145 -4.05 -11.22 4.72
N HIS A 146 -5.21 -11.45 4.09
CA HIS A 146 -5.64 -12.79 3.68
C HIS A 146 -4.78 -13.33 2.54
N TRP A 147 -4.43 -12.48 1.57
CA TRP A 147 -3.50 -12.82 0.51
C TRP A 147 -2.10 -13.16 1.08
N MET A 148 -1.58 -12.36 2.00
CA MET A 148 -0.31 -12.63 2.65
C MET A 148 -0.33 -13.98 3.38
N GLN A 149 -1.39 -14.28 4.13
CA GLN A 149 -1.54 -15.57 4.81
C GLN A 149 -1.60 -16.73 3.83
N TRP A 150 -2.37 -16.58 2.76
CA TRP A 150 -2.46 -17.60 1.71
C TRP A 150 -1.09 -17.86 1.05
N CYS A 151 -0.31 -16.82 0.75
CA CYS A 151 1.04 -16.97 0.24
C CYS A 151 1.95 -17.75 1.22
N LEU A 152 1.87 -17.39 2.51
CA LEU A 152 2.67 -18.05 3.54
C LEU A 152 2.30 -19.53 3.72
N ASP A 153 1.01 -19.86 3.62
CA ASP A 153 0.53 -21.24 3.73
C ASP A 153 0.87 -22.08 2.48
N THR A 154 0.94 -21.44 1.31
CA THR A 154 1.16 -22.11 0.01
C THR A 154 2.64 -22.36 -0.26
N ASP A 155 3.51 -21.36 -0.06
CA ASP A 155 4.94 -21.46 -0.32
C ASP A 155 5.75 -20.68 0.74
N PRO A 156 5.81 -21.20 1.97
CA PRO A 156 6.54 -20.55 3.06
C PRO A 156 8.04 -20.40 2.77
N ALA A 157 8.63 -21.32 2.02
CA ALA A 157 10.06 -21.26 1.71
C ALA A 157 10.40 -20.04 0.83
N LEU A 158 9.49 -19.68 -0.07
CA LEU A 158 9.64 -18.53 -0.95
C LEU A 158 9.35 -17.19 -0.23
N VAL A 159 8.26 -17.13 0.55
CA VAL A 159 7.73 -15.82 1.01
C VAL A 159 8.12 -15.47 2.45
N ALA A 160 8.33 -16.46 3.34
CA ALA A 160 8.59 -16.19 4.75
C ALA A 160 9.82 -15.30 4.98
N PRO A 161 10.94 -15.47 4.25
CA PRO A 161 12.10 -14.59 4.43
C PRO A 161 11.77 -13.12 4.18
N LYS A 162 10.94 -12.84 3.16
CA LYS A 162 10.56 -11.47 2.80
C LYS A 162 9.55 -10.88 3.78
N PHE A 163 8.58 -11.66 4.25
CA PHE A 163 7.63 -11.22 5.27
C PHE A 163 8.33 -11.00 6.62
N ALA A 164 9.31 -11.84 6.97
CA ALA A 164 10.12 -11.63 8.18
C ALA A 164 10.97 -10.36 8.07
N GLN A 165 11.62 -10.11 6.92
CA GLN A 165 12.34 -8.86 6.65
C GLN A 165 11.44 -7.64 6.85
N TYR A 166 10.25 -7.68 6.29
CA TYR A 166 9.24 -6.64 6.48
C TYR A 166 8.91 -6.45 7.97
N GLY A 167 8.65 -7.53 8.68
CA GLY A 167 8.33 -7.48 10.12
C GLY A 167 9.46 -6.87 10.95
N VAL A 168 10.70 -7.23 10.67
CA VAL A 168 11.87 -6.67 11.35
C VAL A 168 12.07 -5.21 10.99
N ASN A 169 12.08 -4.89 9.70
CA ASN A 169 12.49 -3.55 9.24
C ASN A 169 11.39 -2.50 9.42
N VAL A 170 10.12 -2.87 9.35
CA VAL A 170 9.00 -1.92 9.48
C VAL A 170 8.40 -1.91 10.87
N PHE A 171 8.17 -3.08 11.47
CA PHE A 171 7.57 -3.17 12.80
C PHE A 171 8.57 -3.31 13.95
N GLY A 172 9.87 -3.40 13.67
CA GLY A 172 10.90 -3.57 14.69
C GLY A 172 10.84 -4.91 15.43
N LEU A 173 10.39 -5.98 14.75
CA LEU A 173 10.40 -7.33 15.33
C LEU A 173 11.83 -7.80 15.59
N ASN A 174 12.00 -8.64 16.61
CA ASN A 174 13.33 -9.15 16.94
C ASN A 174 13.77 -10.22 15.94
N PRO A 175 14.88 -10.02 15.19
CA PRO A 175 15.38 -11.02 14.25
C PRO A 175 15.68 -12.39 14.89
N ALA A 176 16.01 -12.41 16.19
CA ALA A 176 16.31 -13.65 16.91
C ALA A 176 15.09 -14.57 17.11
N ASP A 177 13.87 -14.07 16.90
CA ASP A 177 12.65 -14.89 16.98
C ASP A 177 12.56 -15.89 15.80
N GLY A 178 13.34 -15.70 14.74
CA GLY A 178 13.38 -16.55 13.57
C GLY A 178 12.40 -16.14 12.46
N VAL A 179 12.66 -16.68 11.27
CA VAL A 179 11.98 -16.25 10.02
C VAL A 179 10.47 -16.54 10.06
N GLU A 180 10.09 -17.78 10.41
CA GLU A 180 8.68 -18.18 10.39
C GLU A 180 7.82 -17.39 11.40
N VAL A 181 8.37 -17.20 12.60
CA VAL A 181 7.70 -16.43 13.66
C VAL A 181 7.51 -14.97 13.24
N ASN A 182 8.58 -14.36 12.71
CA ASN A 182 8.52 -12.97 12.26
C ASN A 182 7.60 -12.78 11.04
N ALA A 183 7.54 -13.74 10.13
CA ALA A 183 6.62 -13.69 9.00
C ALA A 183 5.15 -13.69 9.48
N LYS A 184 4.78 -14.59 10.39
CA LYS A 184 3.42 -14.64 10.97
C LYS A 184 3.09 -13.37 11.73
N LYS A 185 3.98 -12.92 12.61
CA LYS A 185 3.80 -11.67 13.38
C LYS A 185 3.65 -10.44 12.47
N ALA A 186 4.35 -10.41 11.34
CA ALA A 186 4.25 -9.32 10.37
C ALA A 186 2.85 -9.26 9.73
N ILE A 187 2.27 -10.41 9.37
CA ILE A 187 0.89 -10.49 8.85
C ILE A 187 -0.11 -10.05 9.92
N GLU A 188 0.03 -10.55 11.15
CA GLU A 188 -0.84 -10.18 12.27
C GLU A 188 -0.80 -8.66 12.55
N LYS A 189 0.40 -8.05 12.55
CA LYS A 189 0.56 -6.61 12.74
C LYS A 189 -0.03 -5.80 11.58
N THR A 190 0.09 -6.28 10.36
CA THR A 190 -0.55 -5.66 9.19
C THR A 190 -2.07 -5.68 9.32
N ALA A 191 -2.64 -6.83 9.67
CA ALA A 191 -4.08 -6.96 9.90
C ALA A 191 -4.56 -6.10 11.08
N ALA A 192 -3.76 -5.98 12.13
CA ALA A 192 -4.06 -5.10 13.27
C ALA A 192 -4.05 -3.61 12.87
N PHE A 193 -3.06 -3.20 12.06
CA PHE A 193 -2.99 -1.83 11.53
C PHE A 193 -4.22 -1.46 10.71
N PHE A 194 -4.69 -2.33 9.81
CA PHE A 194 -5.88 -2.07 9.00
C PHE A 194 -7.20 -2.07 9.80
N ARG A 195 -7.20 -2.57 11.03
CA ARG A 195 -8.38 -2.54 11.92
C ARG A 195 -8.37 -1.39 12.91
N SER A 196 -7.27 -0.67 13.04
CA SER A 196 -7.12 0.44 13.99
C SER A 196 -7.72 1.73 13.44
#